data_e845d8502adb0f6e14772690138506a6
#
_entry.id   e845d8502adb0f6e14772690138506a6
#
_cell.length_a   1.000
_cell.length_b   1.000
_cell.length_c   1.000
_cell.angle_alpha   90.00
_cell.angle_beta   90.00
_cell.angle_gamma   90.00
#
_symmetry.space_group_name_H-M   'P 1'
#
loop_
_entity.id
_entity.type
_entity.pdbx_description
1 polymer ?
#
loop_
_entity_poly.entity_id
_entity_poly.type
_entity_poly.pdbx_seq_one_letter_code
_entity_poly.pdbx_strand_id
1 'polypeptide(L)'
;GDSEGNRGVIGEGDVQWMTAARGIIHEEFHSRKFAQTGGEFSMAQIWVNLPKKYKMIKPSYQPILKKQIAEVSLGKDGCVARVIAGNCNGTKGPATTHSPLNMWDVRLADDKVVDLKIPKSHNAILFVRSGGLNVFENDEKDSTPRKLQQSQVLLLPPGDGDTIRISARDGDS
;
A
#
# COMPACT_ATOMS: atom_id res chain seq x y z
N GLY A 1 16.17 -14.68 -2.23
CA GLY A 1 17.50 -14.34 -1.71
C GLY A 1 18.12 -13.14 -2.42
N ASP A 2 19.15 -12.56 -1.86
CA ASP A 2 19.86 -11.43 -2.47
C ASP A 2 21.38 -11.53 -2.36
N SER A 3 22.09 -10.64 -3.07
CA SER A 3 23.57 -10.61 -3.12
C SER A 3 24.25 -10.16 -1.82
N GLU A 4 23.51 -9.65 -0.84
CA GLU A 4 24.00 -9.31 0.51
C GLU A 4 23.83 -10.49 1.49
N GLY A 5 23.33 -11.65 1.01
CA GLY A 5 23.13 -12.86 1.80
C GLY A 5 21.80 -12.95 2.54
N ASN A 6 20.89 -12.01 2.33
CA ASN A 6 19.57 -12.08 2.95
C ASN A 6 18.71 -13.16 2.26
N ARG A 7 17.93 -13.86 3.09
CA ARG A 7 16.95 -14.84 2.64
C ARG A 7 15.70 -14.73 3.51
N GLY A 8 14.53 -14.98 2.91
CA GLY A 8 13.27 -14.97 3.62
C GLY A 8 12.19 -15.62 2.82
N VAL A 9 11.14 -16.07 3.51
CA VAL A 9 9.89 -16.50 2.91
C VAL A 9 8.82 -15.57 3.45
N ILE A 10 8.01 -15.05 2.56
CA ILE A 10 6.83 -14.26 2.91
C ILE A 10 5.58 -15.06 2.60
N GLY A 11 4.59 -14.94 3.45
CA GLY A 11 3.26 -15.54 3.28
C GLY A 11 2.20 -14.48 3.01
N GLU A 12 0.96 -14.92 3.08
CA GLU A 12 -0.19 -14.04 2.89
C GLU A 12 -0.20 -12.90 3.91
N GLY A 13 -0.25 -11.68 3.41
CA GLY A 13 -0.27 -10.45 4.21
C GLY A 13 1.09 -9.99 4.73
N ASP A 14 2.17 -10.73 4.48
CA ASP A 14 3.53 -10.29 4.76
C ASP A 14 4.00 -9.29 3.69
N VAL A 15 5.04 -8.53 4.00
CA VAL A 15 5.65 -7.55 3.09
C VAL A 15 7.16 -7.74 3.04
N GLN A 16 7.70 -7.75 1.83
CA GLN A 16 9.13 -7.58 1.58
C GLN A 16 9.41 -6.09 1.37
N TRP A 17 10.16 -5.48 2.28
CA TRP A 17 10.58 -4.09 2.16
C TRP A 17 12.08 -4.02 1.90
N MET A 18 12.45 -3.68 0.68
CA MET A 18 13.83 -3.68 0.25
C MET A 18 14.27 -2.28 -0.20
N THR A 19 15.41 -1.85 0.29
CA THR A 19 16.09 -0.64 -0.18
C THR A 19 17.28 -1.07 -1.02
N ALA A 20 17.15 -0.98 -2.34
CA ALA A 20 18.21 -1.39 -3.26
C ALA A 20 19.42 -0.45 -3.26
N ALA A 21 19.21 0.84 -3.00
CA ALA A 21 20.24 1.88 -2.83
C ALA A 21 21.31 1.84 -3.93
N ARG A 22 22.59 1.60 -3.58
CA ARG A 22 23.72 1.51 -4.54
C ARG A 22 23.69 0.30 -5.47
N GLY A 23 22.67 -0.52 -5.33
CA GLY A 23 22.43 -1.70 -6.15
C GLY A 23 22.41 -2.99 -5.35
N ILE A 24 21.51 -3.89 -5.70
CA ILE A 24 21.38 -5.24 -5.14
C ILE A 24 20.89 -6.16 -6.24
N ILE A 25 21.46 -7.35 -6.31
CA ILE A 25 20.94 -8.43 -7.16
C ILE A 25 20.11 -9.34 -6.28
N HIS A 26 18.89 -9.64 -6.70
CA HIS A 26 18.03 -10.55 -5.96
C HIS A 26 17.28 -11.51 -6.89
N GLU A 27 16.80 -12.56 -6.29
CA GLU A 27 16.00 -13.60 -6.94
C GLU A 27 14.75 -13.86 -6.11
N GLU A 28 13.63 -14.12 -6.77
CA GLU A 28 12.35 -14.41 -6.16
C GLU A 28 11.80 -15.72 -6.74
N PHE A 29 11.43 -16.64 -5.86
CA PHE A 29 10.87 -17.94 -6.24
C PHE A 29 9.61 -18.23 -5.44
N HIS A 30 8.71 -18.99 -6.00
CA HIS A 30 7.66 -19.61 -5.22
C HIS A 30 8.25 -20.48 -4.12
N SER A 31 7.64 -20.44 -2.93
CA SER A 31 8.03 -21.38 -1.88
C SER A 31 7.83 -22.83 -2.35
N ARG A 32 8.64 -23.76 -1.85
CA ARG A 32 8.50 -25.19 -2.19
C ARG A 32 7.08 -25.70 -1.95
N LYS A 33 6.46 -25.28 -0.84
CA LYS A 33 5.08 -25.64 -0.51
C LYS A 33 4.12 -25.14 -1.60
N PHE A 34 4.19 -23.85 -1.94
CA PHE A 34 3.31 -23.26 -2.95
C PHE A 34 3.53 -23.90 -4.33
N ALA A 35 4.78 -24.17 -4.71
CA ALA A 35 5.11 -24.84 -5.96
C ALA A 35 4.53 -26.26 -6.05
N GLN A 36 4.34 -26.94 -4.92
CA GLN A 36 3.75 -28.29 -4.86
C GLN A 36 2.23 -28.27 -4.84
N THR A 37 1.62 -27.33 -4.13
CA THR A 37 0.15 -27.30 -3.93
C THR A 37 -0.57 -26.46 -4.99
N GLY A 38 0.14 -25.50 -5.61
CA GLY A 38 -0.49 -24.46 -6.43
C GLY A 38 -1.35 -23.52 -5.60
N GLY A 39 -2.18 -22.75 -6.27
CA GLY A 39 -3.12 -21.82 -5.67
C GLY A 39 -3.11 -20.46 -6.34
N GLU A 40 -3.92 -19.54 -5.85
CA GLU A 40 -3.91 -18.14 -6.29
C GLU A 40 -2.65 -17.43 -5.78
N PHE A 41 -1.95 -16.75 -6.68
CA PHE A 41 -0.81 -15.90 -6.34
C PHE A 41 -1.16 -14.44 -6.62
N SER A 42 -1.37 -13.67 -5.57
CA SER A 42 -1.69 -12.25 -5.65
C SER A 42 -0.61 -11.44 -4.94
N MET A 43 0.11 -10.61 -5.70
CA MET A 43 1.18 -9.76 -5.20
C MET A 43 1.14 -8.39 -5.88
N ALA A 44 1.42 -7.33 -5.12
CA ALA A 44 1.69 -6.02 -5.67
C ALA A 44 3.16 -5.67 -5.43
N GLN A 45 3.92 -5.41 -6.50
CA GLN A 45 5.28 -4.90 -6.42
C GLN A 45 5.27 -3.40 -6.71
N ILE A 46 5.74 -2.61 -5.74
CA ILE A 46 5.71 -1.15 -5.81
C ILE A 46 7.14 -0.63 -5.70
N TRP A 47 7.55 0.19 -6.67
CA TRP A 47 8.86 0.83 -6.64
C TRP A 47 8.71 2.26 -6.15
N VAL A 48 9.43 2.57 -5.07
CA VAL A 48 9.53 3.91 -4.50
C VAL A 48 10.93 4.46 -4.75
N ASN A 49 11.02 5.60 -5.41
CA ASN A 49 12.30 6.22 -5.72
C ASN A 49 12.98 6.77 -4.46
N LEU A 50 14.29 6.57 -4.34
CA LEU A 50 15.08 7.16 -3.27
C LEU A 50 15.50 8.60 -3.61
N PRO A 51 15.47 9.52 -2.62
CA PRO A 51 16.12 10.81 -2.76
C PRO A 51 17.60 10.68 -3.13
N LYS A 52 18.12 11.62 -3.93
CA LYS A 52 19.51 11.61 -4.45
C LYS A 52 20.55 11.27 -3.36
N LYS A 53 20.42 11.87 -2.18
CA LYS A 53 21.34 11.69 -1.04
C LYS A 53 21.38 10.25 -0.49
N TYR A 54 20.38 9.44 -0.77
CA TYR A 54 20.29 8.05 -0.28
C TYR A 54 20.51 6.99 -1.37
N LYS A 55 20.71 7.41 -2.64
CA LYS A 55 20.88 6.45 -3.74
C LYS A 55 22.12 5.59 -3.62
N MET A 56 23.15 6.05 -2.89
CA MET A 56 24.43 5.35 -2.77
C MET A 56 24.66 4.75 -1.37
N ILE A 57 23.67 4.70 -0.50
CA ILE A 57 23.79 4.02 0.80
C ILE A 57 23.87 2.51 0.62
N LYS A 58 24.17 1.79 1.71
CA LYS A 58 24.17 0.33 1.70
C LYS A 58 22.77 -0.21 1.48
N PRO A 59 22.58 -1.24 0.63
CA PRO A 59 21.32 -1.95 0.50
C PRO A 59 20.83 -2.51 1.84
N SER A 60 19.52 -2.59 2.01
CA SER A 60 18.92 -3.20 3.20
C SER A 60 17.65 -3.98 2.84
N TYR A 61 17.41 -5.04 3.60
CA TYR A 61 16.24 -5.89 3.47
C TYR A 61 15.52 -5.98 4.82
N GLN A 62 14.22 -5.76 4.81
CA GLN A 62 13.37 -5.82 5.98
C GLN A 62 12.17 -6.74 5.70
N PRO A 63 12.16 -7.97 6.23
CA PRO A 63 10.97 -8.81 6.20
C PRO A 63 9.97 -8.27 7.23
N ILE A 64 8.79 -7.93 6.80
CA ILE A 64 7.72 -7.41 7.66
C ILE A 64 6.60 -8.43 7.68
N LEU A 65 6.45 -9.11 8.79
CA LEU A 65 5.40 -10.11 8.94
C LEU A 65 4.03 -9.43 9.17
N LYS A 66 2.97 -10.08 8.71
CA LYS A 66 1.57 -9.63 8.88
C LYS A 66 1.27 -9.15 10.31
N LYS A 67 1.74 -9.89 11.32
CA LYS A 67 1.54 -9.57 12.74
C LYS A 67 2.23 -8.28 13.22
N GLN A 68 3.20 -7.77 12.45
CA GLN A 68 3.91 -6.53 12.75
C GLN A 68 3.24 -5.30 12.13
N ILE A 69 2.28 -5.51 11.23
CA ILE A 69 1.55 -4.46 10.54
C ILE A 69 0.28 -4.17 11.32
N ALA A 70 0.22 -3.01 11.97
CA ALA A 70 -0.96 -2.61 12.72
C ALA A 70 -2.14 -2.35 11.79
N GLU A 71 -3.33 -2.75 12.22
CA GLU A 71 -4.61 -2.40 11.60
C GLU A 71 -5.24 -1.24 12.37
N VAL A 72 -5.67 -0.23 11.63
CA VAL A 72 -6.29 0.99 12.15
C VAL A 72 -7.71 1.08 11.63
N SER A 73 -8.69 1.26 12.53
CA SER A 73 -10.07 1.53 12.12
C SER A 73 -10.17 2.89 11.42
N LEU A 74 -10.89 2.93 10.32
CA LEU A 74 -11.17 4.15 9.58
C LEU A 74 -12.51 4.80 10.00
N GLY A 75 -12.96 4.53 11.23
CA GLY A 75 -14.14 5.14 11.83
C GLY A 75 -15.46 4.56 11.33
N LYS A 76 -15.45 3.50 10.53
CA LYS A 76 -16.63 2.76 10.08
C LYS A 76 -16.38 1.26 10.27
N ASP A 77 -17.41 0.54 10.69
CA ASP A 77 -17.33 -0.90 10.90
C ASP A 77 -16.91 -1.63 9.61
N GLY A 78 -15.93 -2.51 9.72
CA GLY A 78 -15.37 -3.25 8.60
C GLY A 78 -14.40 -2.46 7.70
N CYS A 79 -14.16 -1.17 7.98
CA CYS A 79 -13.20 -0.35 7.25
C CYS A 79 -11.89 -0.22 8.03
N VAL A 80 -10.81 -0.76 7.49
CA VAL A 80 -9.50 -0.77 8.16
C VAL A 80 -8.37 -0.41 7.21
N ALA A 81 -7.33 0.21 7.73
CA ALA A 81 -6.05 0.41 7.06
C ALA A 81 -4.96 -0.39 7.76
N ARG A 82 -4.28 -1.27 7.03
CA ARG A 82 -3.02 -1.89 7.46
C ARG A 82 -1.89 -0.93 7.16
N VAL A 83 -1.21 -0.46 8.20
CA VAL A 83 -0.18 0.58 8.06
C VAL A 83 1.18 -0.06 7.82
N ILE A 84 1.59 -0.13 6.55
CA ILE A 84 2.87 -0.74 6.15
C ILE A 84 4.01 0.24 6.37
N ALA A 85 3.86 1.48 5.93
CA ALA A 85 4.85 2.54 6.09
C ALA A 85 4.19 3.87 6.45
N GLY A 86 4.93 4.74 7.10
CA GLY A 86 4.48 6.07 7.49
C GLY A 86 3.50 6.05 8.66
N ASN A 87 2.45 6.86 8.61
CA ASN A 87 1.50 7.04 9.70
C ASN A 87 0.07 7.05 9.19
N CYS A 88 -0.84 6.38 9.91
CA CYS A 88 -2.28 6.47 9.72
C CYS A 88 -2.95 6.69 11.08
N ASN A 89 -3.65 7.80 11.26
CA ASN A 89 -4.37 8.16 12.49
C ASN A 89 -3.51 7.98 13.77
N GLY A 90 -2.24 8.41 13.72
CA GLY A 90 -1.31 8.31 14.85
C GLY A 90 -0.54 6.97 14.93
N THR A 91 -0.96 5.95 14.20
CA THR A 91 -0.30 4.63 14.19
C THR A 91 0.79 4.59 13.13
N LYS A 92 2.01 4.21 13.55
CA LYS A 92 3.19 4.14 12.69
C LYS A 92 3.35 2.74 12.10
N GLY A 93 3.64 2.67 10.80
CA GLY A 93 4.01 1.44 10.11
C GLY A 93 5.45 1.00 10.40
N PRO A 94 5.75 -0.30 10.30
CA PRO A 94 7.06 -0.88 10.61
C PRO A 94 8.15 -0.63 9.57
N ALA A 95 7.78 -0.28 8.32
CA ALA A 95 8.76 -0.13 7.24
C ALA A 95 9.66 1.10 7.46
N THR A 96 10.96 0.91 7.26
CA THR A 96 11.95 1.99 7.29
C THR A 96 11.91 2.78 5.99
N THR A 97 11.68 4.09 6.06
CA THR A 97 11.61 4.97 4.90
C THR A 97 12.72 6.01 4.91
N HIS A 98 13.17 6.42 3.73
CA HIS A 98 14.22 7.44 3.53
C HIS A 98 13.67 8.79 3.07
N SER A 99 12.35 8.88 2.91
CA SER A 99 11.59 10.10 2.64
C SER A 99 10.23 9.99 3.30
N PRO A 100 9.52 11.10 3.50
CA PRO A 100 8.13 11.04 3.93
C PRO A 100 7.31 10.20 2.95
N LEU A 101 6.76 9.10 3.45
CA LEU A 101 5.99 8.12 2.67
C LEU A 101 4.95 7.47 3.57
N ASN A 102 3.72 7.45 3.12
CA ASN A 102 2.66 6.62 3.69
C ASN A 102 2.32 5.49 2.70
N MET A 103 2.23 4.27 3.20
CA MET A 103 1.77 3.11 2.43
C MET A 103 0.81 2.31 3.29
N TRP A 104 -0.42 2.22 2.83
CA TRP A 104 -1.51 1.54 3.52
C TRP A 104 -2.19 0.54 2.60
N ASP A 105 -2.51 -0.62 3.13
CA ASP A 105 -3.41 -1.59 2.50
C ASP A 105 -4.78 -1.41 3.13
N VAL A 106 -5.71 -0.84 2.38
CA VAL A 106 -7.03 -0.43 2.87
C VAL A 106 -8.07 -1.45 2.47
N ARG A 107 -8.88 -1.88 3.43
CA ARG A 107 -10.08 -2.68 3.21
C ARG A 107 -11.29 -1.85 3.58
N LEU A 108 -12.27 -1.84 2.71
CA LEU A 108 -13.52 -1.12 2.88
C LEU A 108 -14.67 -2.11 2.94
N ALA A 109 -15.57 -1.91 3.89
CA ALA A 109 -16.87 -2.58 3.87
C ALA A 109 -17.79 -1.90 2.84
N ASP A 110 -18.75 -2.66 2.33
CA ASP A 110 -19.71 -2.19 1.36
C ASP A 110 -20.51 -0.99 1.88
N ASP A 111 -20.84 -0.05 1.00
CA ASP A 111 -21.62 1.16 1.27
C ASP A 111 -21.05 2.09 2.35
N LYS A 112 -19.80 1.87 2.79
CA LYS A 112 -19.16 2.76 3.77
C LYS A 112 -18.27 3.78 3.08
N VAL A 113 -18.50 5.04 3.42
CA VAL A 113 -17.65 6.16 3.00
C VAL A 113 -16.65 6.43 4.11
N VAL A 114 -15.37 6.50 3.76
CA VAL A 114 -14.28 6.84 4.67
C VAL A 114 -13.43 7.99 4.14
N ASP A 115 -12.88 8.75 5.05
CA ASP A 115 -11.95 9.84 4.76
C ASP A 115 -10.52 9.44 5.15
N LEU A 116 -9.63 9.43 4.18
CA LEU A 116 -8.21 9.20 4.38
C LEU A 116 -7.48 10.54 4.48
N LYS A 117 -6.86 10.78 5.62
CA LYS A 117 -6.05 12.00 5.83
C LYS A 117 -4.66 11.81 5.24
N ILE A 118 -4.28 12.69 4.34
CA ILE A 118 -2.97 12.70 3.69
C ILE A 118 -2.31 14.09 3.83
N PRO A 119 -0.97 14.17 3.89
CA PRO A 119 -0.31 15.48 3.86
C PRO A 119 -0.52 16.19 2.53
N LYS A 120 -0.87 17.47 2.54
CA LYS A 120 -1.12 18.30 1.34
C LYS A 120 0.02 18.28 0.31
N SER A 121 1.26 18.15 0.78
CA SER A 121 2.45 18.10 -0.08
C SER A 121 2.71 16.75 -0.75
N HIS A 122 1.90 15.73 -0.45
CA HIS A 122 2.11 14.39 -1.00
C HIS A 122 1.31 14.18 -2.28
N ASN A 123 1.93 13.52 -3.26
CA ASN A 123 1.17 12.82 -4.28
C ASN A 123 0.48 11.61 -3.62
N ALA A 124 -0.73 11.29 -4.04
CA ALA A 124 -1.39 10.07 -3.64
C ALA A 124 -1.64 9.16 -4.84
N ILE A 125 -1.47 7.86 -4.62
CA ILE A 125 -1.74 6.83 -5.62
C ILE A 125 -2.73 5.85 -5.00
N LEU A 126 -3.87 5.69 -5.62
CA LEU A 126 -4.86 4.69 -5.27
C LEU A 126 -4.78 3.55 -6.29
N PHE A 127 -4.56 2.33 -5.83
CA PHE A 127 -4.56 1.12 -6.64
C PHE A 127 -5.66 0.18 -6.16
N VAL A 128 -6.60 -0.17 -7.02
CA VAL A 128 -7.69 -1.08 -6.69
C VAL A 128 -7.24 -2.52 -6.90
N ARG A 129 -7.04 -3.24 -5.80
CA ARG A 129 -6.59 -4.64 -5.81
C ARG A 129 -7.72 -5.61 -6.14
N SER A 130 -8.92 -5.36 -5.63
CA SER A 130 -10.11 -6.18 -5.85
C SER A 130 -11.37 -5.34 -5.70
N GLY A 131 -12.46 -5.73 -6.35
CA GLY A 131 -13.72 -5.00 -6.35
C GLY A 131 -13.62 -3.68 -7.10
N GLY A 132 -14.37 -2.70 -6.62
CA GLY A 132 -14.39 -1.36 -7.18
C GLY A 132 -14.24 -0.28 -6.10
N LEU A 133 -13.90 0.92 -6.53
CA LEU A 133 -13.69 2.08 -5.66
C LEU A 133 -14.37 3.31 -6.24
N ASN A 134 -15.13 4.02 -5.40
CA ASN A 134 -15.56 5.38 -5.66
C ASN A 134 -14.59 6.36 -5.01
N VAL A 135 -14.18 7.38 -5.73
CA VAL A 135 -13.37 8.48 -5.23
C VAL A 135 -14.11 9.79 -5.41
N PHE A 136 -14.33 10.51 -4.33
CA PHE A 136 -15.08 11.78 -4.34
C PHE A 136 -14.08 12.94 -4.39
N GLU A 137 -14.22 13.79 -5.40
CA GLU A 137 -13.28 14.91 -5.64
C GLU A 137 -13.58 16.13 -4.78
N ASN A 138 -14.82 16.27 -4.27
CA ASN A 138 -15.26 17.39 -3.43
C ASN A 138 -16.08 16.90 -2.24
N ASP A 139 -16.16 17.75 -1.20
CA ASP A 139 -16.98 17.50 0.00
C ASP A 139 -18.49 17.58 -0.26
N GLU A 140 -18.93 17.91 -1.47
CA GLU A 140 -20.33 18.00 -1.84
C GLU A 140 -20.97 16.62 -1.86
N LYS A 141 -22.05 16.46 -1.10
CA LYS A 141 -22.79 15.20 -0.96
C LYS A 141 -23.34 14.65 -2.28
N ASP A 142 -23.49 15.51 -3.29
CA ASP A 142 -24.09 15.18 -4.58
C ASP A 142 -23.07 15.11 -5.74
N SER A 143 -21.76 15.16 -5.44
CA SER A 143 -20.76 15.01 -6.48
C SER A 143 -20.73 13.57 -7.01
N THR A 144 -20.79 13.43 -8.34
CA THR A 144 -20.63 12.11 -8.99
C THR A 144 -19.20 11.60 -8.74
N PRO A 145 -19.00 10.46 -8.04
CA PRO A 145 -17.67 9.97 -7.74
C PRO A 145 -16.97 9.49 -9.01
N ARG A 146 -15.66 9.64 -9.04
CA ARG A 146 -14.82 8.93 -10.01
C ARG A 146 -14.80 7.46 -9.64
N LYS A 147 -15.20 6.61 -10.58
CA LYS A 147 -15.30 5.16 -10.40
C LYS A 147 -14.05 4.48 -10.90
N LEU A 148 -13.47 3.63 -10.08
CA LEU A 148 -12.34 2.77 -10.42
C LEU A 148 -12.75 1.31 -10.29
N GLN A 149 -12.25 0.49 -11.19
CA GLN A 149 -12.40 -0.96 -11.17
C GLN A 149 -11.11 -1.63 -10.73
N GLN A 150 -11.18 -2.93 -10.49
CA GLN A 150 -10.01 -3.76 -10.20
C GLN A 150 -8.88 -3.52 -11.21
N SER A 151 -7.65 -3.48 -10.70
CA SER A 151 -6.41 -3.23 -11.43
C SER A 151 -6.26 -1.80 -11.99
N GLN A 152 -7.17 -0.90 -11.69
CA GLN A 152 -7.01 0.51 -12.06
C GLN A 152 -6.24 1.30 -11.01
N VAL A 153 -5.58 2.34 -11.49
CA VAL A 153 -4.77 3.26 -10.69
C VAL A 153 -5.29 4.69 -10.88
N LEU A 154 -5.43 5.42 -9.79
CA LEU A 154 -5.66 6.86 -9.81
C LEU A 154 -4.47 7.57 -9.19
N LEU A 155 -3.92 8.53 -9.91
CA LEU A 155 -2.88 9.44 -9.43
C LEU A 155 -3.52 10.78 -9.06
N LEU A 156 -3.30 11.20 -7.82
CA LEU A 156 -3.71 12.50 -7.31
C LEU A 156 -2.46 13.34 -7.03
N PRO A 157 -2.26 14.46 -7.73
CA PRO A 157 -1.15 15.37 -7.46
C PRO A 157 -1.33 16.06 -6.10
N PRO A 158 -0.29 16.68 -5.54
CA PRO A 158 -0.41 17.54 -4.39
C PRO A 158 -1.41 18.66 -4.64
N GLY A 159 -2.20 19.00 -3.63
CA GLY A 159 -3.23 20.03 -3.75
C GLY A 159 -3.51 20.73 -2.41
N ASP A 160 -4.54 21.54 -2.38
CA ASP A 160 -4.94 22.28 -1.19
C ASP A 160 -5.68 21.40 -0.18
N GLY A 161 -6.23 20.27 -0.61
CA GLY A 161 -6.89 19.28 0.23
C GLY A 161 -5.90 18.39 1.00
N ASP A 162 -6.36 17.90 2.14
CA ASP A 162 -5.63 16.94 2.99
C ASP A 162 -6.41 15.65 3.20
N THR A 163 -7.48 15.46 2.43
CA THR A 163 -8.42 14.35 2.61
C THR A 163 -8.78 13.74 1.26
N ILE A 164 -8.75 12.41 1.21
CA ILE A 164 -9.30 11.64 0.10
C ILE A 164 -10.52 10.90 0.63
N ARG A 165 -11.69 11.19 0.07
CA ARG A 165 -12.94 10.50 0.42
C ARG A 165 -13.18 9.36 -0.55
N ILE A 166 -13.38 8.16 -0.02
CA ILE A 166 -13.55 6.93 -0.80
C ILE A 166 -14.66 6.04 -0.23
N SER A 167 -15.24 5.21 -1.09
CA SER A 167 -16.10 4.10 -0.67
C SER A 167 -15.88 2.88 -1.54
N ALA A 168 -16.16 1.69 -0.98
CA ALA A 168 -16.27 0.50 -1.80
C ALA A 168 -17.43 0.63 -2.78
N ARG A 169 -17.35 -0.08 -3.89
CA ARG A 169 -18.46 -0.34 -4.80
C ARG A 169 -18.36 -1.78 -5.29
N ASP A 170 -19.50 -2.35 -5.60
CA ASP A 170 -19.55 -3.64 -6.28
C ASP A 170 -18.82 -3.50 -7.62
N GLY A 171 -17.94 -4.46 -7.90
CA GLY A 171 -17.33 -4.53 -9.22
C GLY A 171 -18.42 -4.78 -10.26
N ASP A 172 -18.39 -4.05 -11.37
CA ASP A 172 -19.22 -4.43 -12.51
C ASP A 172 -18.78 -5.83 -12.95
N SER A 173 -19.67 -6.80 -12.85
CA SER A 173 -19.50 -8.19 -13.28
C SER A 173 -19.40 -8.30 -14.80
#